data_e0febe50a4e76623eef69a0986652d21
#
_entry.id   e0febe50a4e76623eef69a0986652d21
#
_cell.length_a   1.000
_cell.length_b   1.000
_cell.length_c   1.000
_cell.angle_alpha   90.00
_cell.angle_beta   90.00
_cell.angle_gamma   90.00
#
_symmetry.space_group_name_H-M   'P 1'
#
loop_
_entity.id
_entity.type
_entity.pdbx_description
1 polymer ?
#
loop_
_entity_poly.entity_id
_entity_poly.type
_entity_poly.pdbx_seq_one_letter_code
_entity_poly.pdbx_strand_id
1 'polypeptide(L)'
;RRPHPDPSTYFGKGKAHELRDVVAATGADTVVADTELAPSQRRALEDIVGVKVIDRTAVILDIFSQHATSREGRAQVELAQLEYLLPRLRGWGESMSRQAGGQAAGGQGMGSRGPGETKIELDRRRINTRIAKLKRDIAAMKTGRDTKRHSRRAGQVPSVAIAGYTNAGKSSILNRITGAGVLVENQLFATLDPTVRRAQTADGREYTLVDTVGFVRSLPHQLVEAFRSTLEEVADADLLLHVVDGSHPDPEGQIAAVREVLAGVEGASDVPEVIVVNKADVADPEVIDRLTRTHKHAVVVSARTGEGLEALLELVAEGLPKPDVEVDLLLPYDRGDLLSRVHDHGEVLAMEHTEAGTRVRAKVHGQALASLAAYRV
;
A
#
# COMPACT_ATOMS: atom_id res chain seq x y z
N ARG A 1 3.93 11.84 32.63
CA ARG A 1 3.22 11.41 31.41
C ARG A 1 1.75 11.21 31.77
N ARG A 2 0.81 11.79 31.00
CA ARG A 2 -0.62 11.55 31.17
C ARG A 2 -0.97 10.20 30.54
N PRO A 3 -1.89 9.41 31.14
CA PRO A 3 -2.31 8.11 30.57
C PRO A 3 -3.10 8.26 29.28
N HIS A 4 -3.77 9.41 29.09
CA HIS A 4 -4.59 9.70 27.88
C HIS A 4 -4.27 11.09 27.32
N PRO A 5 -4.42 11.30 25.98
CA PRO A 5 -4.32 12.59 25.35
C PRO A 5 -5.33 13.59 25.94
N ASP A 6 -4.91 14.86 26.03
CA ASP A 6 -5.81 15.93 26.48
C ASP A 6 -6.89 16.19 25.41
N PRO A 7 -8.18 16.23 25.81
CA PRO A 7 -9.26 16.43 24.85
C PRO A 7 -9.19 17.77 24.11
N SER A 8 -8.61 18.80 24.73
CA SER A 8 -8.56 20.16 24.18
C SER A 8 -7.34 20.38 23.28
N THR A 9 -6.15 20.05 23.76
CA THR A 9 -4.88 20.39 23.08
C THR A 9 -3.99 19.18 22.83
N TYR A 10 -4.46 17.96 23.04
CA TYR A 10 -3.70 16.69 22.95
C TYR A 10 -2.59 16.59 23.99
N PHE A 11 -1.69 17.59 24.08
CA PHE A 11 -0.54 17.60 25.02
C PHE A 11 -0.88 18.19 26.40
N GLY A 12 -2.00 18.87 26.55
CA GLY A 12 -2.41 19.65 27.71
C GLY A 12 -1.90 21.12 27.65
N LYS A 13 -2.64 22.01 28.28
CA LYS A 13 -2.44 23.47 28.16
C LYS A 13 -1.02 23.91 28.55
N GLY A 14 -0.45 23.38 29.65
CA GLY A 14 0.91 23.74 30.09
C GLY A 14 1.94 23.43 29.00
N LYS A 15 1.89 22.21 28.41
CA LYS A 15 2.81 21.80 27.36
C LYS A 15 2.59 22.58 26.06
N ALA A 16 1.36 22.96 25.76
CA ALA A 16 1.07 23.82 24.61
C ALA A 16 1.68 25.21 24.75
N HIS A 17 1.71 25.78 25.98
CA HIS A 17 2.40 27.06 26.23
C HIS A 17 3.93 26.92 26.15
N GLU A 18 4.52 25.84 26.70
CA GLU A 18 5.94 25.56 26.49
C GLU A 18 6.30 25.47 25.00
N LEU A 19 5.43 24.81 24.20
CA LEU A 19 5.61 24.70 22.76
C LEU A 19 5.57 26.07 22.08
N ARG A 20 4.66 26.97 22.49
CA ARG A 20 4.63 28.36 22.03
C ARG A 20 5.96 29.08 22.28
N ASP A 21 6.52 28.89 23.48
CA ASP A 21 7.78 29.55 23.86
C ASP A 21 8.96 28.99 23.01
N VAL A 22 8.94 27.69 22.70
CA VAL A 22 9.92 27.05 21.79
C VAL A 22 9.75 27.62 20.36
N VAL A 23 8.51 27.72 19.86
CA VAL A 23 8.23 28.31 18.52
C VAL A 23 8.77 29.73 18.46
N ALA A 24 8.53 30.55 19.48
CA ALA A 24 9.03 31.92 19.53
C ALA A 24 10.58 31.97 19.57
N ALA A 25 11.22 31.08 20.33
CA ALA A 25 12.69 31.04 20.46
C ALA A 25 13.38 30.54 19.19
N THR A 26 12.75 29.59 18.44
CA THR A 26 13.33 29.00 17.23
C THR A 26 12.94 29.77 15.95
N GLY A 27 11.96 30.66 15.99
CA GLY A 27 11.41 31.33 14.83
C GLY A 27 10.69 30.37 13.86
N ALA A 28 10.21 29.24 14.37
CA ALA A 28 9.48 28.26 13.55
C ALA A 28 8.14 28.84 13.06
N ASP A 29 7.80 28.60 11.81
CA ASP A 29 6.54 29.00 11.19
C ASP A 29 5.48 27.89 11.20
N THR A 30 5.88 26.68 11.54
CA THR A 30 5.02 25.49 11.50
C THR A 30 5.39 24.52 12.62
N VAL A 31 4.39 23.93 13.26
CA VAL A 31 4.53 22.82 14.21
C VAL A 31 4.01 21.54 13.56
N VAL A 32 4.81 20.48 13.60
CA VAL A 32 4.44 19.13 13.11
C VAL A 32 4.21 18.23 14.32
N ALA A 33 2.99 17.67 14.42
CA ALA A 33 2.65 16.70 15.44
C ALA A 33 2.76 15.28 14.87
N ASP A 34 3.64 14.45 15.45
CA ASP A 34 3.80 13.03 15.06
C ASP A 34 2.68 12.15 15.66
N THR A 35 1.44 12.61 15.47
CA THR A 35 0.22 11.94 15.90
C THR A 35 -0.94 12.48 15.07
N GLU A 36 -2.09 11.81 15.10
CA GLU A 36 -3.33 12.36 14.56
C GLU A 36 -3.95 13.32 15.55
N LEU A 37 -4.38 14.49 15.08
CA LEU A 37 -5.06 15.50 15.87
C LEU A 37 -6.53 15.64 15.43
N ALA A 38 -7.43 15.62 16.40
CA ALA A 38 -8.81 16.02 16.13
C ALA A 38 -8.85 17.47 15.63
N PRO A 39 -9.80 17.84 14.76
CA PRO A 39 -9.90 19.20 14.24
C PRO A 39 -9.95 20.29 15.32
N SER A 40 -10.58 20.00 16.46
CA SER A 40 -10.64 20.91 17.63
C SER A 40 -9.29 21.04 18.34
N GLN A 41 -8.56 19.93 18.50
CA GLN A 41 -7.23 19.90 19.14
C GLN A 41 -6.23 20.69 18.30
N ARG A 42 -6.20 20.46 16.98
CA ARG A 42 -5.34 21.20 16.08
C ARG A 42 -5.56 22.70 16.19
N ARG A 43 -6.83 23.15 16.16
CA ARG A 43 -7.16 24.58 16.29
C ARG A 43 -6.74 25.15 17.63
N ALA A 44 -7.05 24.46 18.73
CA ALA A 44 -6.67 24.92 20.04
C ALA A 44 -5.14 25.04 20.21
N LEU A 45 -4.37 24.17 19.55
CA LEU A 45 -2.92 24.31 19.48
C LEU A 45 -2.50 25.51 18.63
N GLU A 46 -3.06 25.70 17.42
CA GLU A 46 -2.79 26.85 16.56
C GLU A 46 -3.08 28.18 17.27
N ASP A 47 -4.20 28.27 18.01
CA ASP A 47 -4.56 29.45 18.81
C ASP A 47 -3.54 29.76 19.92
N ILE A 48 -2.90 28.73 20.50
CA ILE A 48 -1.91 28.89 21.58
C ILE A 48 -0.53 29.20 21.01
N VAL A 49 -0.08 28.44 19.99
CA VAL A 49 1.29 28.55 19.47
C VAL A 49 1.47 29.69 18.48
N GLY A 50 0.37 30.18 17.89
CA GLY A 50 0.36 31.32 16.95
C GLY A 50 0.90 31.01 15.56
N VAL A 51 1.21 29.75 15.26
CA VAL A 51 1.70 29.27 13.96
C VAL A 51 0.86 28.10 13.47
N LYS A 52 1.02 27.72 12.21
CA LYS A 52 0.33 26.58 11.61
C LYS A 52 0.69 25.28 12.34
N VAL A 53 -0.30 24.44 12.64
CA VAL A 53 -0.12 23.10 13.18
C VAL A 53 -0.58 22.08 12.15
N ILE A 54 0.29 21.15 11.78
CA ILE A 54 -0.04 20.02 10.92
C ILE A 54 0.20 18.72 11.68
N ASP A 55 -0.66 17.74 11.44
CA ASP A 55 -0.55 16.42 12.04
C ASP A 55 0.09 15.40 11.08
N ARG A 56 0.40 14.22 11.60
CA ARG A 56 0.99 13.12 10.80
C ARG A 56 0.16 12.81 9.56
N THR A 57 -1.17 12.79 9.67
CA THR A 57 -2.07 12.51 8.55
C THR A 57 -1.92 13.51 7.42
N ALA A 58 -1.83 14.81 7.75
CA ALA A 58 -1.61 15.85 6.76
C ALA A 58 -0.28 15.68 6.02
N VAL A 59 0.80 15.35 6.75
CA VAL A 59 2.14 15.12 6.15
C VAL A 59 2.10 13.92 5.21
N ILE A 60 1.51 12.80 5.64
CA ILE A 60 1.41 11.60 4.81
C ILE A 60 0.60 11.88 3.53
N LEU A 61 -0.54 12.57 3.65
CA LEU A 61 -1.37 12.94 2.49
C LEU A 61 -0.62 13.86 1.51
N ASP A 62 0.24 14.74 2.01
CA ASP A 62 1.06 15.59 1.16
C ASP A 62 2.12 14.78 0.41
N ILE A 63 2.83 13.89 1.10
CA ILE A 63 3.79 12.96 0.47
C ILE A 63 3.10 12.12 -0.61
N PHE A 64 1.92 11.58 -0.33
CA PHE A 64 1.17 10.80 -1.31
C PHE A 64 0.74 11.61 -2.53
N SER A 65 0.38 12.87 -2.35
CA SER A 65 0.01 13.73 -3.48
C SER A 65 1.18 13.97 -4.45
N GLN A 66 2.41 13.91 -3.94
CA GLN A 66 3.62 14.06 -4.74
C GLN A 66 3.99 12.76 -5.48
N HIS A 67 3.67 11.59 -4.90
CA HIS A 67 4.04 10.27 -5.48
C HIS A 67 2.94 9.63 -6.33
N ALA A 68 1.70 10.10 -6.26
CA ALA A 68 0.59 9.59 -7.07
C ALA A 68 0.80 9.89 -8.55
N THR A 69 1.12 8.88 -9.34
CA THR A 69 1.35 9.00 -10.78
C THR A 69 0.16 8.54 -11.61
N SER A 70 -0.52 7.48 -11.17
CA SER A 70 -1.69 6.95 -11.86
C SER A 70 -2.91 7.87 -11.72
N ARG A 71 -3.84 7.76 -12.68
CA ARG A 71 -5.13 8.48 -12.61
C ARG A 71 -5.92 8.06 -11.38
N GLU A 72 -5.87 6.79 -11.02
CA GLU A 72 -6.58 6.24 -9.88
C GLU A 72 -5.94 6.67 -8.57
N GLY A 73 -4.62 6.50 -8.41
CA GLY A 73 -3.88 6.94 -7.23
C GLY A 73 -4.10 8.43 -6.93
N ARG A 74 -4.06 9.29 -7.97
CA ARG A 74 -4.38 10.73 -7.80
C ARG A 74 -5.81 10.97 -7.32
N ALA A 75 -6.79 10.24 -7.87
CA ALA A 75 -8.18 10.38 -7.46
C ALA A 75 -8.39 9.91 -6.01
N GLN A 76 -7.74 8.84 -5.59
CA GLN A 76 -7.80 8.31 -4.22
C GLN A 76 -7.15 9.27 -3.23
N VAL A 77 -5.96 9.78 -3.53
CA VAL A 77 -5.27 10.77 -2.68
C VAL A 77 -6.07 12.05 -2.56
N GLU A 78 -6.61 12.58 -3.67
CA GLU A 78 -7.46 13.76 -3.65
C GLU A 78 -8.72 13.54 -2.79
N LEU A 79 -9.35 12.36 -2.90
CA LEU A 79 -10.48 11.98 -2.07
C LEU A 79 -10.13 12.02 -0.59
N ALA A 80 -9.04 11.36 -0.20
CA ALA A 80 -8.57 11.32 1.19
C ALA A 80 -8.22 12.72 1.72
N GLN A 81 -7.57 13.57 0.92
CA GLN A 81 -7.28 14.96 1.27
C GLN A 81 -8.56 15.77 1.53
N LEU A 82 -9.57 15.63 0.67
CA LEU A 82 -10.82 16.33 0.82
C LEU A 82 -11.63 15.86 2.03
N GLU A 83 -11.65 14.54 2.30
CA GLU A 83 -12.31 13.98 3.49
C GLU A 83 -11.59 14.39 4.78
N TYR A 84 -10.25 14.47 4.76
CA TYR A 84 -9.47 15.00 5.87
C TYR A 84 -9.73 16.49 6.11
N LEU A 85 -9.84 17.30 5.06
CA LEU A 85 -10.05 18.74 5.14
C LEU A 85 -11.47 19.11 5.56
N LEU A 86 -12.48 18.36 5.11
CA LEU A 86 -13.90 18.71 5.29
C LEU A 86 -14.31 19.00 6.75
N PRO A 87 -13.96 18.17 7.77
CA PRO A 87 -14.26 18.47 9.17
C PRO A 87 -13.43 19.64 9.71
N ARG A 88 -12.28 19.95 9.09
CA ARG A 88 -11.34 21.00 9.49
C ARG A 88 -11.70 22.39 8.96
N LEU A 89 -12.63 22.48 8.00
CA LEU A 89 -13.14 23.75 7.46
C LEU A 89 -14.03 24.53 8.45
N ARG A 90 -14.58 23.87 9.46
CA ARG A 90 -15.45 24.48 10.49
C ARG A 90 -14.68 25.36 11.46
N GLY A 91 -13.98 26.36 11.04
CA GLY A 91 -13.25 27.21 11.96
C GLY A 91 -12.51 28.36 11.33
N TRP A 92 -12.31 28.29 10.04
CA TRP A 92 -11.71 29.39 9.31
C TRP A 92 -12.62 30.59 9.22
N GLY A 93 -13.96 30.40 9.24
CA GLY A 93 -14.93 31.51 9.20
C GLY A 93 -15.00 32.33 10.48
N GLU A 94 -14.81 31.69 11.63
CA GLU A 94 -14.82 32.44 12.91
C GLU A 94 -13.55 33.27 13.10
N SER A 95 -12.38 32.78 12.67
CA SER A 95 -11.14 33.58 12.76
C SER A 95 -11.14 34.74 11.77
N MET A 96 -11.63 34.54 10.54
CA MET A 96 -11.76 35.61 9.56
C MET A 96 -12.87 36.62 9.95
N SER A 97 -13.96 36.16 10.58
CA SER A 97 -15.02 37.04 11.08
C SER A 97 -14.53 37.94 12.24
N ARG A 98 -13.65 37.42 13.12
CA ARG A 98 -13.02 38.22 14.18
C ARG A 98 -12.05 39.28 13.64
N GLN A 99 -11.30 38.96 12.57
CA GLN A 99 -10.41 39.93 11.92
C GLN A 99 -11.16 41.00 11.09
N ALA A 100 -12.31 40.64 10.51
CA ALA A 100 -13.17 41.59 9.76
C ALA A 100 -14.12 42.36 10.63
N GLY A 101 -14.36 41.92 11.88
CA GLY A 101 -15.34 42.52 12.82
C GLY A 101 -14.81 43.67 13.65
N GLY A 102 -13.65 44.23 13.34
CA GLY A 102 -13.04 45.35 14.10
C GLY A 102 -13.66 46.72 13.93
N GLN A 103 -14.70 46.91 13.11
CA GLN A 103 -15.40 48.19 13.01
C GLN A 103 -16.82 48.05 12.41
N ALA A 104 -17.83 47.83 13.24
CA ALA A 104 -19.18 48.31 12.98
C ALA A 104 -20.00 48.22 14.30
N ALA A 105 -20.00 49.26 15.07
CA ALA A 105 -20.96 49.49 16.13
C ALA A 105 -22.31 49.91 15.51
N GLY A 106 -23.40 49.27 15.95
CA GLY A 106 -24.75 49.83 15.84
C GLY A 106 -25.56 49.35 14.64
N GLY A 107 -26.49 48.42 14.90
CA GLY A 107 -27.56 48.08 13.99
C GLY A 107 -28.28 46.79 14.40
N GLN A 108 -29.42 46.93 15.13
CA GLN A 108 -30.38 45.86 15.33
C GLN A 108 -30.87 45.32 13.99
N GLY A 109 -30.56 44.05 13.69
CA GLY A 109 -31.08 43.39 12.51
C GLY A 109 -31.01 41.87 12.69
N MET A 110 -32.16 41.20 12.77
CA MET A 110 -32.37 39.77 12.85
C MET A 110 -31.59 39.03 11.77
N GLY A 111 -30.73 38.05 12.15
CA GLY A 111 -30.48 36.84 11.38
C GLY A 111 -29.72 36.97 10.05
N SER A 112 -28.77 37.88 9.91
CA SER A 112 -27.88 37.91 8.76
C SER A 112 -26.67 37.02 9.05
N ARG A 113 -26.64 35.81 8.44
CA ARG A 113 -25.42 34.98 8.34
C ARG A 113 -24.32 35.85 7.76
N GLY A 114 -23.21 36.00 8.47
CA GLY A 114 -22.10 36.82 8.03
C GLY A 114 -21.50 36.31 6.69
N PRO A 115 -20.89 37.17 5.87
CA PRO A 115 -20.33 36.80 4.56
C PRO A 115 -19.31 35.67 4.63
N GLY A 116 -18.69 35.46 5.79
CA GLY A 116 -17.78 34.33 6.04
C GLY A 116 -18.48 32.96 6.15
N GLU A 117 -19.65 32.90 6.81
CA GLU A 117 -20.42 31.64 6.91
C GLU A 117 -20.94 31.17 5.55
N THR A 118 -21.42 32.08 4.72
CA THR A 118 -21.89 31.78 3.37
C THR A 118 -20.74 31.24 2.48
N LYS A 119 -19.54 31.78 2.61
CA LYS A 119 -18.37 31.34 1.85
C LYS A 119 -17.95 29.94 2.26
N ILE A 120 -17.89 29.63 3.55
CA ILE A 120 -17.57 28.30 4.07
C ILE A 120 -18.63 27.28 3.64
N GLU A 121 -19.90 27.62 3.68
CA GLU A 121 -20.99 26.75 3.26
C GLU A 121 -20.91 26.44 1.75
N LEU A 122 -20.55 27.39 0.93
CA LEU A 122 -20.29 27.21 -0.49
C LEU A 122 -19.07 26.31 -0.75
N ASP A 123 -17.99 26.54 -0.04
CA ASP A 123 -16.77 25.73 -0.18
C ASP A 123 -17.02 24.30 0.29
N ARG A 124 -17.74 24.10 1.39
CA ARG A 124 -18.17 22.79 1.86
C ARG A 124 -19.04 22.05 0.83
N ARG A 125 -19.97 22.78 0.19
CA ARG A 125 -20.83 22.21 -0.87
C ARG A 125 -20.00 21.79 -2.09
N ARG A 126 -19.03 22.59 -2.51
CA ARG A 126 -18.10 22.28 -3.60
C ARG A 126 -17.27 21.03 -3.29
N ILE A 127 -16.73 20.95 -2.08
CA ILE A 127 -15.94 19.81 -1.62
C ILE A 127 -16.79 18.54 -1.59
N ASN A 128 -18.00 18.58 -1.03
CA ASN A 128 -18.91 17.43 -1.03
C ASN A 128 -19.27 16.96 -2.44
N THR A 129 -19.50 17.90 -3.37
CA THR A 129 -19.74 17.58 -4.78
C THR A 129 -18.51 16.91 -5.42
N ARG A 130 -17.31 17.39 -5.10
CA ARG A 130 -16.05 16.81 -5.60
C ARG A 130 -15.82 15.42 -5.03
N ILE A 131 -16.03 15.21 -3.72
CA ILE A 131 -15.97 13.89 -3.05
C ILE A 131 -16.92 12.91 -3.75
N ALA A 132 -18.19 13.29 -3.97
CA ALA A 132 -19.18 12.43 -4.61
C ALA A 132 -18.78 12.06 -6.06
N LYS A 133 -18.15 12.99 -6.79
CA LYS A 133 -17.61 12.73 -8.13
C LYS A 133 -16.44 11.76 -8.07
N LEU A 134 -15.46 11.99 -7.20
CA LEU A 134 -14.28 11.13 -7.06
C LEU A 134 -14.68 9.70 -6.67
N LYS A 135 -15.62 9.52 -5.73
CA LYS A 135 -16.13 8.20 -5.35
C LYS A 135 -16.73 7.43 -6.55
N ARG A 136 -17.47 8.12 -7.42
CA ARG A 136 -18.02 7.52 -8.65
C ARG A 136 -16.92 7.18 -9.66
N ASP A 137 -15.95 8.07 -9.84
CA ASP A 137 -14.84 7.87 -10.77
C ASP A 137 -13.98 6.68 -10.34
N ILE A 138 -13.67 6.54 -9.03
CA ILE A 138 -12.92 5.41 -8.46
C ILE A 138 -13.70 4.10 -8.61
N ALA A 139 -15.01 4.11 -8.33
CA ALA A 139 -15.86 2.93 -8.52
C ALA A 139 -15.88 2.45 -9.98
N ALA A 140 -15.94 3.38 -10.94
CA ALA A 140 -15.87 3.04 -12.37
C ALA A 140 -14.52 2.44 -12.78
N MET A 141 -13.41 2.93 -12.18
CA MET A 141 -12.07 2.37 -12.43
C MET A 141 -11.92 0.95 -11.83
N LYS A 142 -12.59 0.64 -10.72
CA LYS A 142 -12.61 -0.70 -10.12
C LYS A 142 -13.10 -1.77 -11.10
N THR A 143 -14.18 -1.51 -11.82
CA THR A 143 -14.73 -2.45 -12.81
C THR A 143 -13.70 -2.82 -13.88
N GLY A 144 -12.93 -1.83 -14.37
CA GLY A 144 -11.87 -2.08 -15.35
C GLY A 144 -10.69 -2.91 -14.79
N ARG A 145 -10.38 -2.76 -13.50
CA ARG A 145 -9.37 -3.60 -12.82
C ARG A 145 -9.85 -5.04 -12.66
N ASP A 146 -11.07 -5.22 -12.19
CA ASP A 146 -11.66 -6.55 -11.99
C ASP A 146 -11.65 -7.36 -13.30
N THR A 147 -11.92 -6.70 -14.44
CA THR A 147 -11.82 -7.32 -15.77
C THR A 147 -10.38 -7.74 -16.10
N LYS A 148 -9.39 -6.87 -15.87
CA LYS A 148 -7.97 -7.18 -16.08
C LYS A 148 -7.48 -8.27 -15.12
N ARG A 149 -7.96 -8.26 -13.88
CA ARG A 149 -7.66 -9.22 -12.84
C ARG A 149 -8.22 -10.60 -13.20
N HIS A 150 -9.46 -10.65 -13.65
CA HIS A 150 -10.08 -11.89 -14.16
C HIS A 150 -9.32 -12.46 -15.36
N SER A 151 -8.87 -11.60 -16.28
CA SER A 151 -8.04 -11.99 -17.43
C SER A 151 -6.66 -12.53 -16.99
N ARG A 152 -6.02 -11.95 -15.96
CA ARG A 152 -4.76 -12.48 -15.39
C ARG A 152 -4.96 -13.85 -14.74
N ARG A 153 -6.02 -14.01 -13.94
CA ARG A 153 -6.38 -15.32 -13.35
C ARG A 153 -6.70 -16.36 -14.42
N ALA A 154 -7.38 -15.96 -15.50
CA ALA A 154 -7.63 -16.83 -16.66
C ALA A 154 -6.32 -17.19 -17.41
N GLY A 155 -5.31 -16.31 -17.36
CA GLY A 155 -3.97 -16.52 -17.93
C GLY A 155 -3.05 -17.40 -17.08
N GLN A 156 -3.48 -17.83 -15.90
CA GLN A 156 -2.76 -18.76 -15.00
C GLN A 156 -1.36 -18.34 -14.55
N VAL A 157 -1.02 -17.05 -14.63
CA VAL A 157 0.26 -16.57 -14.11
C VAL A 157 0.09 -16.27 -12.61
N PRO A 158 0.74 -17.02 -11.71
CA PRO A 158 0.67 -16.78 -10.27
C PRO A 158 1.16 -15.38 -9.91
N SER A 159 0.69 -14.86 -8.78
CA SER A 159 1.07 -13.54 -8.31
C SER A 159 1.62 -13.57 -6.89
N VAL A 160 2.70 -12.82 -6.68
CA VAL A 160 3.36 -12.63 -5.38
C VAL A 160 3.24 -11.16 -5.01
N ALA A 161 2.55 -10.86 -3.91
CA ALA A 161 2.49 -9.50 -3.38
C ALA A 161 3.68 -9.24 -2.45
N ILE A 162 4.22 -8.03 -2.51
CA ILE A 162 5.26 -7.57 -1.59
C ILE A 162 4.64 -6.50 -0.71
N ALA A 163 4.50 -6.78 0.58
CA ALA A 163 4.02 -5.81 1.56
C ALA A 163 5.04 -5.63 2.69
N GLY A 164 4.89 -4.58 3.48
CA GLY A 164 5.78 -4.31 4.60
C GLY A 164 5.81 -2.83 4.95
N TYR A 165 6.47 -2.53 6.05
CA TYR A 165 6.58 -1.17 6.56
C TYR A 165 7.29 -0.24 5.57
N THR A 166 7.07 1.09 5.69
CA THR A 166 7.82 2.07 4.89
C THR A 166 9.32 1.92 5.11
N ASN A 167 10.09 2.02 4.04
CA ASN A 167 11.55 1.87 4.05
C ASN A 167 12.07 0.48 4.52
N ALA A 168 11.23 -0.55 4.54
CA ALA A 168 11.69 -1.92 4.83
C ALA A 168 12.50 -2.54 3.66
N GLY A 169 12.48 -1.92 2.48
CA GLY A 169 13.25 -2.34 1.31
C GLY A 169 12.46 -3.17 0.29
N LYS A 170 11.13 -3.02 0.25
CA LYS A 170 10.24 -3.72 -0.71
C LYS A 170 10.68 -3.55 -2.17
N SER A 171 10.77 -2.30 -2.63
CA SER A 171 11.18 -1.98 -4.00
C SER A 171 12.63 -2.37 -4.29
N SER A 172 13.50 -2.41 -3.27
CA SER A 172 14.86 -2.92 -3.40
C SER A 172 14.88 -4.42 -3.67
N ILE A 173 14.04 -5.19 -2.96
CA ILE A 173 13.88 -6.64 -3.18
C ILE A 173 13.28 -6.88 -4.57
N LEU A 174 12.21 -6.16 -4.95
CA LEU A 174 11.61 -6.24 -6.28
C LEU A 174 12.69 -6.06 -7.38
N ASN A 175 13.50 -5.02 -7.27
CA ASN A 175 14.56 -4.74 -8.24
C ASN A 175 15.60 -5.84 -8.32
N ARG A 176 16.00 -6.40 -7.18
CA ARG A 176 16.95 -7.49 -7.13
C ARG A 176 16.44 -8.76 -7.79
N ILE A 177 15.17 -9.11 -7.53
CA ILE A 177 14.55 -10.31 -8.11
C ILE A 177 14.34 -10.15 -9.62
N THR A 178 13.92 -8.97 -10.07
CA THR A 178 13.51 -8.77 -11.47
C THR A 178 14.62 -8.21 -12.36
N GLY A 179 15.75 -7.81 -11.80
CA GLY A 179 16.83 -7.12 -12.55
C GLY A 179 16.40 -5.74 -13.08
N ALA A 180 15.22 -5.26 -12.71
CA ALA A 180 14.68 -3.98 -13.16
C ALA A 180 15.34 -2.85 -12.37
N GLY A 181 15.99 -1.91 -13.04
CA GLY A 181 16.59 -0.72 -12.41
C GLY A 181 15.55 0.35 -12.04
N VAL A 182 14.52 -0.02 -11.27
CA VAL A 182 13.57 0.96 -10.73
C VAL A 182 14.32 1.84 -9.73
N LEU A 183 14.19 3.15 -9.86
CA LEU A 183 14.75 4.11 -8.90
C LEU A 183 14.31 3.75 -7.48
N VAL A 184 15.25 3.23 -6.70
CA VAL A 184 15.07 3.05 -5.27
C VAL A 184 15.45 4.37 -4.62
N GLU A 185 14.47 5.21 -4.40
CA GLU A 185 14.67 6.40 -3.58
C GLU A 185 14.54 6.00 -2.11
N ASN A 186 15.48 6.47 -1.28
CA ASN A 186 15.40 6.36 0.19
C ASN A 186 14.32 7.31 0.75
N GLN A 187 13.17 7.37 0.08
CA GLN A 187 12.05 8.22 0.45
C GLN A 187 10.94 7.38 1.09
N LEU A 188 10.29 7.96 2.09
CA LEU A 188 9.10 7.36 2.67
C LEU A 188 7.99 7.32 1.62
N PHE A 189 7.32 6.17 1.48
CA PHE A 189 6.22 5.97 0.53
C PHE A 189 6.62 6.15 -0.95
N ALA A 190 7.82 5.68 -1.32
CA ALA A 190 8.30 5.75 -2.70
C ALA A 190 7.36 5.04 -3.70
N THR A 191 6.66 4.00 -3.28
CA THR A 191 5.66 3.29 -4.08
C THR A 191 4.27 3.59 -3.52
N LEU A 192 3.44 4.26 -4.32
CA LEU A 192 2.02 4.49 -4.05
C LEU A 192 1.14 3.66 -5.00
N ASP A 193 1.44 3.72 -6.29
CA ASP A 193 0.77 2.93 -7.29
C ASP A 193 1.38 1.53 -7.36
N PRO A 194 0.59 0.45 -7.41
CA PRO A 194 1.13 -0.90 -7.48
C PRO A 194 1.97 -1.08 -8.75
N THR A 195 3.19 -1.55 -8.57
CA THR A 195 4.09 -1.85 -9.66
C THR A 195 4.12 -3.35 -9.89
N VAL A 196 3.67 -3.81 -11.06
CA VAL A 196 3.65 -5.22 -11.43
C VAL A 196 4.87 -5.53 -12.32
N ARG A 197 5.62 -6.56 -11.98
CA ARG A 197 6.77 -7.06 -12.75
C ARG A 197 6.66 -8.56 -12.94
N ARG A 198 7.15 -9.06 -14.08
CA ARG A 198 7.27 -10.48 -14.33
C ARG A 198 8.62 -10.99 -13.81
N ALA A 199 8.61 -12.18 -13.27
CA ALA A 199 9.79 -12.92 -12.86
C ALA A 199 9.59 -14.40 -13.19
N GLN A 200 10.68 -15.17 -13.10
CA GLN A 200 10.67 -16.61 -13.31
C GLN A 200 11.30 -17.31 -12.12
N THR A 201 10.77 -18.45 -11.76
CA THR A 201 11.38 -19.39 -10.81
C THR A 201 12.55 -20.09 -11.46
N ALA A 202 13.41 -20.75 -10.67
CA ALA A 202 14.54 -21.51 -11.19
C ALA A 202 14.14 -22.66 -12.14
N ASP A 203 12.94 -23.20 -11.97
CA ASP A 203 12.33 -24.22 -12.83
C ASP A 203 11.59 -23.64 -14.06
N GLY A 204 11.69 -22.31 -14.30
CA GLY A 204 11.18 -21.64 -15.50
C GLY A 204 9.72 -21.21 -15.43
N ARG A 205 9.00 -21.42 -14.33
CA ARG A 205 7.61 -20.96 -14.17
C ARG A 205 7.56 -19.46 -14.08
N GLU A 206 6.71 -18.82 -14.89
CA GLU A 206 6.44 -17.39 -14.82
C GLU A 206 5.54 -17.05 -13.63
N TYR A 207 5.85 -15.95 -12.97
CA TYR A 207 4.98 -15.33 -11.96
C TYR A 207 5.07 -13.81 -12.02
N THR A 208 4.13 -13.14 -11.39
CA THR A 208 4.15 -11.68 -11.26
C THR A 208 4.49 -11.28 -9.83
N LEU A 209 5.35 -10.27 -9.69
CA LEU A 209 5.63 -9.57 -8.44
C LEU A 209 4.88 -8.25 -8.43
N VAL A 210 4.14 -7.98 -7.35
CA VAL A 210 3.37 -6.76 -7.16
C VAL A 210 3.92 -6.03 -5.94
N ASP A 211 4.60 -4.89 -6.17
CA ASP A 211 5.02 -4.00 -5.07
C ASP A 211 3.82 -3.18 -4.58
N THR A 212 3.65 -3.09 -3.29
CA THR A 212 2.54 -2.38 -2.67
C THR A 212 3.03 -1.14 -1.91
N VAL A 213 2.09 -0.30 -1.49
CA VAL A 213 2.37 0.86 -0.66
C VAL A 213 3.04 0.46 0.66
N GLY A 214 3.97 1.28 1.13
CA GLY A 214 4.58 1.08 2.44
C GLY A 214 3.61 1.39 3.58
N PHE A 215 3.56 0.52 4.57
CA PHE A 215 2.75 0.71 5.77
C PHE A 215 3.45 1.61 6.79
N VAL A 216 2.65 2.24 7.65
CA VAL A 216 3.11 2.99 8.82
C VAL A 216 2.26 2.63 10.02
N ARG A 217 2.79 2.87 11.20
CA ARG A 217 2.07 2.69 12.47
C ARG A 217 0.84 3.61 12.49
N SER A 218 -0.31 3.04 12.87
CA SER A 218 -1.58 3.78 12.98
C SER A 218 -1.94 4.52 11.68
N LEU A 219 -2.09 3.77 10.59
CA LEU A 219 -2.57 4.31 9.32
C LEU A 219 -3.99 4.88 9.54
N PRO A 220 -4.24 6.17 9.27
CA PRO A 220 -5.57 6.74 9.39
C PRO A 220 -6.56 6.04 8.47
N HIS A 221 -7.81 5.86 8.92
CA HIS A 221 -8.84 5.16 8.15
C HIS A 221 -9.06 5.74 6.75
N GLN A 222 -8.96 7.06 6.60
CA GLN A 222 -9.08 7.73 5.31
C GLN A 222 -7.99 7.29 4.33
N LEU A 223 -6.78 6.98 4.83
CA LEU A 223 -5.68 6.47 4.03
C LEU A 223 -5.86 4.99 3.68
N VAL A 224 -6.37 4.17 4.59
CA VAL A 224 -6.70 2.76 4.31
C VAL A 224 -7.71 2.67 3.17
N GLU A 225 -8.76 3.51 3.19
CA GLU A 225 -9.73 3.59 2.09
C GLU A 225 -9.10 4.05 0.78
N ALA A 226 -8.19 5.04 0.84
CA ALA A 226 -7.46 5.53 -0.33
C ALA A 226 -6.57 4.43 -0.96
N PHE A 227 -6.04 3.50 -0.15
CA PHE A 227 -5.18 2.39 -0.64
C PHE A 227 -5.92 1.07 -0.81
N ARG A 228 -7.21 1.05 -0.63
CA ARG A 228 -8.00 -0.18 -0.70
C ARG A 228 -7.72 -0.97 -1.98
N SER A 229 -7.56 -0.28 -3.12
CA SER A 229 -7.24 -0.95 -4.39
C SER A 229 -5.87 -1.61 -4.40
N THR A 230 -4.88 -1.00 -3.76
CA THR A 230 -3.53 -1.56 -3.65
C THR A 230 -3.49 -2.71 -2.64
N LEU A 231 -4.28 -2.60 -1.57
CA LEU A 231 -4.42 -3.66 -0.56
C LEU A 231 -5.22 -4.85 -1.10
N GLU A 232 -6.20 -4.63 -1.98
CA GLU A 232 -6.92 -5.69 -2.69
C GLU A 232 -5.99 -6.54 -3.58
N GLU A 233 -4.87 -5.99 -4.09
CA GLU A 233 -3.86 -6.79 -4.82
C GLU A 233 -3.15 -7.80 -3.90
N VAL A 234 -3.03 -7.53 -2.61
CA VAL A 234 -2.51 -8.51 -1.63
C VAL A 234 -3.49 -9.65 -1.44
N ALA A 235 -4.78 -9.35 -1.29
CA ALA A 235 -5.83 -10.35 -1.12
C ALA A 235 -5.99 -11.29 -2.34
N ASP A 236 -5.57 -10.83 -3.51
CA ASP A 236 -5.64 -11.59 -4.75
C ASP A 236 -4.35 -12.33 -5.09
N ALA A 237 -3.30 -12.17 -4.29
CA ALA A 237 -2.02 -12.83 -4.50
C ALA A 237 -2.06 -14.29 -4.04
N ASP A 238 -1.23 -15.12 -4.66
CA ASP A 238 -1.04 -16.51 -4.27
C ASP A 238 -0.04 -16.64 -3.11
N LEU A 239 0.84 -15.64 -2.94
CA LEU A 239 1.85 -15.57 -1.89
C LEU A 239 2.10 -14.13 -1.47
N LEU A 240 2.28 -13.89 -0.18
CA LEU A 240 2.68 -12.61 0.39
C LEU A 240 4.13 -12.64 0.88
N LEU A 241 4.98 -11.79 0.34
CA LEU A 241 6.29 -11.49 0.90
C LEU A 241 6.15 -10.30 1.85
N HIS A 242 6.14 -10.57 3.13
CA HIS A 242 6.07 -9.53 4.16
C HIS A 242 7.49 -9.09 4.53
N VAL A 243 7.93 -7.99 3.95
CA VAL A 243 9.28 -7.44 4.13
C VAL A 243 9.37 -6.66 5.43
N VAL A 244 10.30 -7.06 6.28
CA VAL A 244 10.57 -6.50 7.61
C VAL A 244 11.98 -5.93 7.65
N ASP A 245 12.14 -4.74 8.20
CA ASP A 245 13.45 -4.13 8.46
C ASP A 245 14.08 -4.76 9.73
N GLY A 246 15.02 -5.69 9.55
CA GLY A 246 15.72 -6.35 10.64
C GLY A 246 16.58 -5.41 11.50
N SER A 247 16.93 -4.24 10.98
CA SER A 247 17.71 -3.23 11.71
C SER A 247 16.86 -2.26 12.55
N HIS A 248 15.52 -2.37 12.44
CA HIS A 248 14.62 -1.49 13.19
C HIS A 248 14.56 -1.88 14.67
N PRO A 249 14.46 -0.90 15.61
CA PRO A 249 14.37 -1.21 17.05
C PRO A 249 13.14 -2.03 17.47
N ASP A 250 12.06 -2.00 16.69
CA ASP A 250 10.78 -2.70 16.97
C ASP A 250 10.25 -3.37 15.70
N PRO A 251 10.90 -4.43 15.18
CA PRO A 251 10.46 -5.10 13.97
C PRO A 251 9.15 -5.88 14.17
N GLU A 252 8.92 -6.46 15.36
CA GLU A 252 7.67 -7.14 15.69
C GLU A 252 6.47 -6.18 15.68
N GLY A 253 6.67 -4.96 16.18
CA GLY A 253 5.64 -3.91 16.09
C GLY A 253 5.34 -3.51 14.66
N GLN A 254 6.33 -3.53 13.76
CA GLN A 254 6.10 -3.33 12.33
C GLN A 254 5.29 -4.47 11.72
N ILE A 255 5.62 -5.73 12.03
CA ILE A 255 4.87 -6.91 11.56
C ILE A 255 3.40 -6.81 12.03
N ALA A 256 3.19 -6.52 13.31
CA ALA A 256 1.84 -6.39 13.88
C ALA A 256 1.03 -5.28 13.18
N ALA A 257 1.63 -4.12 12.94
CA ALA A 257 0.97 -3.01 12.26
C ALA A 257 0.55 -3.33 10.82
N VAL A 258 1.37 -4.05 10.07
CA VAL A 258 1.03 -4.49 8.70
C VAL A 258 -0.12 -5.51 8.74
N ARG A 259 -0.03 -6.51 9.60
CA ARG A 259 -1.07 -7.53 9.76
C ARG A 259 -2.40 -6.96 10.21
N GLU A 260 -2.40 -5.95 11.10
CA GLU A 260 -3.61 -5.25 11.54
C GLU A 260 -4.34 -4.60 10.35
N VAL A 261 -3.60 -3.93 9.47
CA VAL A 261 -4.20 -3.31 8.27
C VAL A 261 -4.69 -4.36 7.28
N LEU A 262 -3.91 -5.43 7.05
CA LEU A 262 -4.30 -6.52 6.14
C LEU A 262 -5.52 -7.29 6.66
N ALA A 263 -5.67 -7.44 7.96
CA ALA A 263 -6.87 -8.06 8.57
C ALA A 263 -8.17 -7.27 8.28
N GLY A 264 -8.07 -5.98 7.97
CA GLY A 264 -9.19 -5.16 7.51
C GLY A 264 -9.55 -5.34 6.02
N VAL A 265 -8.80 -6.15 5.27
CA VAL A 265 -9.01 -6.41 3.83
C VAL A 265 -9.51 -7.85 3.67
N GLU A 266 -10.69 -8.00 3.09
CA GLU A 266 -11.32 -9.31 2.87
C GLU A 266 -10.42 -10.21 2.01
N GLY A 267 -10.11 -11.41 2.51
CA GLY A 267 -9.26 -12.40 1.85
C GLY A 267 -7.74 -12.20 2.03
N ALA A 268 -7.26 -11.06 2.50
CA ALA A 268 -5.82 -10.82 2.63
C ALA A 268 -5.16 -11.67 3.73
N SER A 269 -5.92 -12.02 4.78
CA SER A 269 -5.43 -12.88 5.88
C SER A 269 -5.31 -14.35 5.49
N ASP A 270 -5.93 -14.76 4.39
CA ASP A 270 -5.91 -16.16 3.91
C ASP A 270 -4.71 -16.43 2.98
N VAL A 271 -4.03 -15.39 2.54
CA VAL A 271 -2.86 -15.50 1.66
C VAL A 271 -1.67 -16.05 2.45
N PRO A 272 -0.99 -17.11 1.97
CA PRO A 272 0.22 -17.62 2.59
C PRO A 272 1.28 -16.53 2.71
N GLU A 273 1.87 -16.39 3.91
CA GLU A 273 2.82 -15.32 4.23
C GLU A 273 4.23 -15.88 4.45
N VAL A 274 5.22 -15.27 3.80
CA VAL A 274 6.65 -15.44 4.07
C VAL A 274 7.20 -14.16 4.67
N ILE A 275 7.77 -14.23 5.87
CA ILE A 275 8.46 -13.09 6.51
C ILE A 275 9.85 -12.95 5.91
N VAL A 276 10.11 -11.82 5.28
CA VAL A 276 11.40 -11.51 4.67
C VAL A 276 12.15 -10.51 5.55
N VAL A 277 13.06 -11.01 6.40
CA VAL A 277 13.89 -10.17 7.28
C VAL A 277 14.99 -9.54 6.46
N ASN A 278 14.77 -8.31 6.01
CA ASN A 278 15.69 -7.57 5.17
C ASN A 278 16.68 -6.73 5.98
N LYS A 279 17.71 -6.21 5.31
CA LYS A 279 18.82 -5.42 5.85
C LYS A 279 19.69 -6.23 6.82
N ALA A 280 19.86 -7.52 6.56
CA ALA A 280 20.69 -8.41 7.34
C ALA A 280 22.13 -7.91 7.51
N ASP A 281 22.62 -7.15 6.53
CA ASP A 281 23.96 -6.54 6.53
C ASP A 281 24.19 -5.49 7.62
N VAL A 282 23.14 -4.98 8.25
CA VAL A 282 23.19 -3.97 9.34
C VAL A 282 22.31 -4.31 10.54
N ALA A 283 21.57 -5.42 10.47
CA ALA A 283 20.70 -5.87 11.54
C ALA A 283 21.49 -6.56 12.67
N ASP A 284 20.96 -6.45 13.89
CA ASP A 284 21.52 -7.19 15.04
C ASP A 284 21.25 -8.71 14.88
N PRO A 285 22.29 -9.57 14.98
CA PRO A 285 22.13 -11.02 14.90
C PRO A 285 21.11 -11.59 15.89
N GLU A 286 20.99 -11.03 17.10
CA GLU A 286 20.02 -11.48 18.10
C GLU A 286 18.57 -11.18 17.66
N VAL A 287 18.35 -10.06 16.97
CA VAL A 287 17.04 -9.70 16.40
C VAL A 287 16.69 -10.66 15.27
N ILE A 288 17.64 -10.96 14.37
CA ILE A 288 17.47 -11.91 13.28
C ILE A 288 17.08 -13.28 13.82
N ASP A 289 17.85 -13.80 14.79
CA ASP A 289 17.62 -15.12 15.40
C ASP A 289 16.24 -15.19 16.07
N ARG A 290 15.82 -14.15 16.77
CA ARG A 290 14.50 -14.06 17.38
C ARG A 290 13.37 -14.08 16.35
N LEU A 291 13.48 -13.29 15.28
CA LEU A 291 12.48 -13.25 14.22
C LEU A 291 12.34 -14.59 13.48
N THR A 292 13.46 -15.22 13.16
CA THR A 292 13.46 -16.51 12.46
C THR A 292 12.94 -17.67 13.32
N ARG A 293 13.15 -17.64 14.62
CA ARG A 293 12.56 -18.63 15.55
C ARG A 293 11.05 -18.41 15.75
N THR A 294 10.60 -17.15 15.75
CA THR A 294 9.20 -16.82 15.97
C THR A 294 8.33 -17.13 14.76
N HIS A 295 8.87 -16.96 13.56
CA HIS A 295 8.14 -17.12 12.30
C HIS A 295 8.67 -18.32 11.52
N LYS A 296 7.83 -19.38 11.38
CA LYS A 296 8.20 -20.64 10.72
C LYS A 296 8.63 -20.48 9.25
N HIS A 297 8.02 -19.52 8.55
CA HIS A 297 8.34 -19.20 7.16
C HIS A 297 9.03 -17.84 7.11
N ALA A 298 10.24 -17.77 7.69
CA ALA A 298 11.06 -16.57 7.67
C ALA A 298 12.35 -16.84 6.89
N VAL A 299 12.75 -15.86 6.09
CA VAL A 299 14.02 -15.85 5.37
C VAL A 299 14.77 -14.56 5.64
N VAL A 300 16.08 -14.68 5.79
CA VAL A 300 16.97 -13.55 6.06
C VAL A 300 17.63 -13.11 4.77
N VAL A 301 17.52 -11.83 4.44
CA VAL A 301 18.06 -11.29 3.20
C VAL A 301 18.73 -9.93 3.41
N SER A 302 19.63 -9.59 2.50
CA SER A 302 20.07 -8.21 2.30
C SER A 302 19.85 -7.81 0.84
N ALA A 303 18.85 -6.99 0.58
CA ALA A 303 18.62 -6.44 -0.75
C ALA A 303 19.83 -5.61 -1.25
N ARG A 304 20.66 -5.10 -0.35
CA ARG A 304 21.86 -4.34 -0.66
C ARG A 304 22.99 -5.25 -1.17
N THR A 305 23.31 -6.31 -0.44
CA THR A 305 24.43 -7.21 -0.79
C THR A 305 24.04 -8.34 -1.75
N GLY A 306 22.78 -8.75 -1.71
CA GLY A 306 22.27 -9.91 -2.44
C GLY A 306 22.24 -11.19 -1.60
N GLU A 307 22.70 -11.13 -0.36
CA GLU A 307 22.68 -12.26 0.58
C GLU A 307 21.27 -12.78 0.82
N GLY A 308 21.10 -14.10 0.86
CA GLY A 308 19.83 -14.77 1.15
C GLY A 308 18.79 -14.73 0.03
N LEU A 309 19.05 -14.08 -1.11
CA LEU A 309 18.07 -13.99 -2.20
C LEU A 309 17.77 -15.32 -2.87
N GLU A 310 18.73 -16.23 -2.97
CA GLU A 310 18.51 -17.59 -3.52
C GLU A 310 17.50 -18.35 -2.64
N ALA A 311 17.69 -18.34 -1.32
CA ALA A 311 16.75 -18.96 -0.38
C ALA A 311 15.36 -18.33 -0.44
N LEU A 312 15.28 -17.00 -0.64
CA LEU A 312 14.00 -16.32 -0.86
C LEU A 312 13.31 -16.81 -2.13
N LEU A 313 14.04 -16.95 -3.24
CA LEU A 313 13.50 -17.44 -4.52
C LEU A 313 13.04 -18.90 -4.43
N GLU A 314 13.74 -19.75 -3.67
CA GLU A 314 13.31 -21.12 -3.38
C GLU A 314 11.99 -21.14 -2.62
N LEU A 315 11.84 -20.33 -1.56
CA LEU A 315 10.58 -20.22 -0.81
C LEU A 315 9.44 -19.68 -1.68
N VAL A 316 9.73 -18.76 -2.58
CA VAL A 316 8.73 -18.28 -3.56
C VAL A 316 8.30 -19.41 -4.47
N ALA A 317 9.25 -20.19 -5.04
CA ALA A 317 8.96 -21.32 -5.92
C ALA A 317 8.15 -22.44 -5.22
N GLU A 318 8.41 -22.64 -3.92
CA GLU A 318 7.66 -23.59 -3.08
C GLU A 318 6.25 -23.12 -2.75
N GLY A 319 6.11 -21.83 -2.43
CA GLY A 319 4.83 -21.21 -2.02
C GLY A 319 3.87 -20.93 -3.16
N LEU A 320 4.35 -20.85 -4.40
CA LEU A 320 3.51 -20.67 -5.57
C LEU A 320 2.72 -21.93 -5.92
N PRO A 321 1.50 -21.81 -6.44
CA PRO A 321 0.73 -22.94 -6.94
C PRO A 321 1.56 -23.76 -7.92
N LYS A 322 1.63 -25.06 -7.69
CA LYS A 322 2.32 -26.00 -8.60
C LYS A 322 1.30 -26.61 -9.55
N PRO A 323 1.70 -26.88 -10.80
CA PRO A 323 0.90 -27.69 -11.69
C PRO A 323 0.70 -29.07 -11.06
N ASP A 324 -0.56 -29.48 -10.88
CA ASP A 324 -0.92 -30.68 -10.12
C ASP A 324 -1.54 -31.79 -10.97
N VAL A 325 -1.94 -31.47 -12.21
CA VAL A 325 -2.61 -32.44 -13.08
C VAL A 325 -1.67 -32.92 -14.17
N GLU A 326 -1.30 -34.21 -14.08
CA GLU A 326 -0.52 -34.87 -15.13
C GLU A 326 -1.40 -35.14 -16.35
N VAL A 327 -0.91 -34.72 -17.52
CA VAL A 327 -1.54 -34.90 -18.82
C VAL A 327 -0.56 -35.51 -19.81
N ASP A 328 -1.08 -36.38 -20.67
CA ASP A 328 -0.38 -36.87 -21.87
C ASP A 328 -1.11 -36.26 -23.07
N LEU A 329 -0.41 -35.47 -23.86
CA LEU A 329 -0.95 -34.66 -24.94
C LEU A 329 -0.27 -35.04 -26.25
N LEU A 330 -1.04 -35.14 -27.33
CA LEU A 330 -0.52 -35.20 -28.68
C LEU A 330 -0.86 -33.88 -29.39
N LEU A 331 0.11 -33.01 -29.52
CA LEU A 331 -0.04 -31.69 -30.10
C LEU A 331 0.37 -31.71 -31.56
N PRO A 332 -0.52 -31.41 -32.52
CA PRO A 332 -0.18 -31.26 -33.92
C PRO A 332 0.91 -30.20 -34.13
N TYR A 333 1.75 -30.38 -35.17
CA TYR A 333 2.85 -29.46 -35.44
C TYR A 333 2.43 -28.03 -35.79
N ASP A 334 1.23 -27.84 -36.29
CA ASP A 334 0.62 -26.54 -36.58
C ASP A 334 0.12 -25.80 -35.31
N ARG A 335 0.09 -26.49 -34.15
CA ARG A 335 -0.34 -25.95 -32.86
C ARG A 335 0.84 -25.68 -31.90
N GLY A 336 1.89 -25.07 -32.43
CA GLY A 336 3.03 -24.63 -31.62
C GLY A 336 2.67 -23.65 -30.49
N ASP A 337 1.54 -22.95 -30.65
CA ASP A 337 0.95 -22.08 -29.62
C ASP A 337 0.60 -22.84 -28.34
N LEU A 338 0.08 -24.06 -28.47
CA LEU A 338 -0.26 -24.91 -27.31
C LEU A 338 0.99 -25.48 -26.64
N LEU A 339 2.01 -25.83 -27.43
CA LEU A 339 3.28 -26.29 -26.89
C LEU A 339 3.96 -25.21 -26.05
N SER A 340 4.01 -23.97 -26.57
CA SER A 340 4.54 -22.83 -25.78
C SER A 340 3.75 -22.63 -24.50
N ARG A 341 2.41 -22.70 -24.56
CA ARG A 341 1.57 -22.57 -23.35
C ARG A 341 1.82 -23.66 -22.33
N VAL A 342 2.08 -24.90 -22.74
CA VAL A 342 2.43 -25.99 -21.82
C VAL A 342 3.80 -25.73 -21.18
N HIS A 343 4.76 -25.16 -21.92
CA HIS A 343 6.05 -24.76 -21.36
C HIS A 343 5.96 -23.58 -20.41
N ASP A 344 5.15 -22.56 -20.76
CA ASP A 344 5.04 -21.31 -19.99
C ASP A 344 4.27 -21.50 -18.66
N HIS A 345 3.30 -22.45 -18.64
CA HIS A 345 2.34 -22.60 -17.55
C HIS A 345 2.28 -24.01 -16.95
N GLY A 346 3.19 -24.89 -17.31
CA GLY A 346 3.26 -26.27 -16.83
C GLY A 346 4.69 -26.74 -16.62
N GLU A 347 4.81 -27.93 -16.04
CA GLU A 347 6.07 -28.67 -15.90
C GLU A 347 6.11 -29.77 -16.97
N VAL A 348 6.97 -29.64 -17.98
CA VAL A 348 7.15 -30.69 -19.01
C VAL A 348 8.00 -31.83 -18.45
N LEU A 349 7.38 -33.01 -18.32
CA LEU A 349 8.02 -34.20 -17.81
C LEU A 349 8.75 -34.98 -18.90
N ALA A 350 8.17 -35.07 -20.11
CA ALA A 350 8.76 -35.73 -21.28
C ALA A 350 8.17 -35.11 -22.56
N MET A 351 8.99 -35.08 -23.61
CA MET A 351 8.57 -34.63 -24.93
C MET A 351 9.18 -35.58 -26.00
N GLU A 352 8.36 -36.03 -26.93
CA GLU A 352 8.72 -36.92 -28.01
C GLU A 352 8.07 -36.46 -29.33
N HIS A 353 8.81 -36.40 -30.39
CA HIS A 353 8.30 -36.08 -31.72
C HIS A 353 7.87 -37.36 -32.44
N THR A 354 6.61 -37.42 -32.85
CA THR A 354 5.99 -38.53 -33.56
C THR A 354 5.53 -38.09 -34.95
N GLU A 355 5.18 -39.04 -35.83
CA GLU A 355 4.66 -38.71 -37.16
C GLU A 355 3.36 -37.89 -37.13
N ALA A 356 2.54 -38.01 -36.05
CA ALA A 356 1.25 -37.31 -35.87
C ALA A 356 1.35 -35.97 -35.15
N GLY A 357 2.52 -35.62 -34.59
CA GLY A 357 2.73 -34.41 -33.82
C GLY A 357 3.75 -34.59 -32.68
N THR A 358 3.79 -33.61 -31.78
CA THR A 358 4.63 -33.68 -30.59
C THR A 358 3.83 -34.26 -29.42
N ARG A 359 4.23 -35.40 -28.91
CA ARG A 359 3.70 -35.98 -27.68
C ARG A 359 4.40 -35.33 -26.48
N VAL A 360 3.60 -34.78 -25.57
CA VAL A 360 4.08 -34.06 -24.40
C VAL A 360 3.41 -34.63 -23.16
N ARG A 361 4.21 -35.19 -22.24
CA ARG A 361 3.75 -35.50 -20.90
C ARG A 361 4.14 -34.33 -20.00
N ALA A 362 3.15 -33.69 -19.39
CA ALA A 362 3.36 -32.51 -18.57
C ALA A 362 2.42 -32.50 -17.37
N LYS A 363 2.83 -31.80 -16.31
CA LYS A 363 1.89 -31.37 -15.27
C LYS A 363 1.40 -29.99 -15.62
N VAL A 364 0.10 -29.80 -15.58
CA VAL A 364 -0.57 -28.52 -15.87
C VAL A 364 -1.54 -28.15 -14.75
N HIS A 365 -1.86 -26.88 -14.62
CA HIS A 365 -2.89 -26.47 -13.68
C HIS A 365 -4.27 -26.95 -14.17
N GLY A 366 -5.14 -27.37 -13.23
CA GLY A 366 -6.44 -27.94 -13.55
C GLY A 366 -7.31 -27.08 -14.47
N GLN A 367 -7.16 -25.76 -14.42
CA GLN A 367 -7.84 -24.81 -15.29
C GLN A 367 -7.38 -24.85 -16.76
N ALA A 368 -6.12 -25.27 -17.02
CA ALA A 368 -5.61 -25.41 -18.39
C ALA A 368 -6.21 -26.62 -19.11
N LEU A 369 -6.74 -27.59 -18.35
CA LEU A 369 -7.32 -28.82 -18.91
C LEU A 369 -8.39 -28.58 -19.95
N ALA A 370 -9.24 -27.56 -19.76
CA ALA A 370 -10.32 -27.26 -20.69
C ALA A 370 -9.80 -26.93 -22.11
N SER A 371 -8.68 -26.19 -22.20
CA SER A 371 -8.08 -25.82 -23.48
C SER A 371 -7.24 -26.94 -24.13
N LEU A 372 -6.81 -27.92 -23.33
CA LEU A 372 -5.97 -29.05 -23.74
C LEU A 372 -6.76 -30.34 -23.91
N ALA A 373 -8.04 -30.35 -23.51
CA ALA A 373 -8.88 -31.55 -23.47
C ALA A 373 -8.97 -32.28 -24.84
N ALA A 374 -9.00 -31.54 -25.94
CA ALA A 374 -9.10 -32.09 -27.29
C ALA A 374 -7.81 -32.83 -27.77
N TYR A 375 -6.69 -32.65 -27.06
CA TYR A 375 -5.35 -33.17 -27.42
C TYR A 375 -4.85 -34.23 -26.43
N ARG A 376 -5.67 -34.62 -25.44
CA ARG A 376 -5.30 -35.70 -24.49
C ARG A 376 -5.33 -37.05 -25.19
N VAL A 377 -4.29 -37.84 -24.91
CA VAL A 377 -4.15 -39.21 -25.42
C VAL A 377 -4.55 -40.20 -24.34
#